data_0bba63dde9fa8663703a3d8eb9bba5f2
#
_entry.id   0bba63dde9fa8663703a3d8eb9bba5f2
#
_cell.length_a   1.000
_cell.length_b   1.000
_cell.length_c   1.000
_cell.angle_alpha   90.00
_cell.angle_beta   90.00
_cell.angle_gamma   90.00
#
_symmetry.space_group_name_H-M   'P 1'
#
loop_
_entity.id
_entity.type
_entity.pdbx_description
1 polymer ?
#
loop_
_entity_poly.entity_id
_entity_poly.type
_entity_poly.pdbx_seq_one_letter_code
_entity_poly.pdbx_strand_id
1 'polypeptide(L)'
;MRTRWFTLLWIVPLLLAACAAAPSQPVTDGAAIQWDRSAATVVFRADVTGGAQDPFAARNDIPPCTLYGDNRVVWTNDLGQYNTQVLEDRLTDDQIRTYVNYLALNEQLYSFKARAELPSNPSPVVERLTLFVNGVNHVTDAFSGWDTQVYLRILDNCRKISMRPVLVVPAAAYLSAQVEDYDPMAISIYWDSAANGLSLAELAVSGERKWLTGQTVTAIWNVLRGSPPSVQFTENEITYAVALEVPNLTAQSPAAPAS
;
A
#
# COMPACT_ATOMS: atom_id res chain seq x y z
N MET A 1 -10.38 -44.81 -89.58
CA MET A 1 -9.56 -44.57 -88.31
C MET A 1 -10.31 -43.53 -87.51
N ARG A 2 -10.85 -43.92 -86.31
CA ARG A 2 -11.74 -43.14 -85.51
C ARG A 2 -11.00 -42.76 -84.20
N THR A 3 -10.71 -41.49 -84.02
CA THR A 3 -10.10 -40.98 -82.84
C THR A 3 -11.18 -40.48 -81.87
N ARG A 4 -11.30 -41.10 -80.69
CA ARG A 4 -12.21 -40.72 -79.61
C ARG A 4 -11.53 -39.75 -78.68
N TRP A 5 -12.11 -38.57 -78.52
CA TRP A 5 -11.68 -37.59 -77.51
C TRP A 5 -12.40 -37.90 -76.21
N PHE A 6 -11.62 -38.10 -75.15
CA PHE A 6 -12.08 -38.19 -73.77
C PHE A 6 -11.96 -36.79 -73.14
N THR A 7 -13.09 -36.17 -72.86
CA THR A 7 -13.18 -34.96 -72.05
C THR A 7 -13.21 -35.33 -70.63
N LEU A 8 -12.13 -35.00 -69.92
CA LEU A 8 -12.04 -35.12 -68.44
C LEU A 8 -12.68 -33.91 -67.80
N LEU A 9 -13.84 -34.11 -67.14
CA LEU A 9 -14.51 -33.11 -66.32
C LEU A 9 -13.78 -33.07 -64.98
N TRP A 10 -13.13 -31.94 -64.68
CA TRP A 10 -12.59 -31.64 -63.36
C TRP A 10 -13.69 -31.06 -62.49
N ILE A 11 -14.16 -31.83 -61.52
CA ILE A 11 -15.06 -31.36 -60.45
C ILE A 11 -14.16 -30.75 -59.35
N VAL A 12 -14.23 -29.43 -59.22
CA VAL A 12 -13.59 -28.70 -58.12
C VAL A 12 -14.58 -28.68 -56.95
N PRO A 13 -14.26 -29.31 -55.79
CA PRO A 13 -15.13 -29.17 -54.64
C PRO A 13 -14.88 -27.79 -54.01
N LEU A 14 -15.91 -26.92 -54.02
CA LEU A 14 -15.96 -25.68 -53.24
C LEU A 14 -16.04 -26.08 -51.76
N LEU A 15 -14.92 -25.94 -51.04
CA LEU A 15 -14.89 -25.97 -49.60
C LEU A 15 -15.50 -24.65 -49.07
N LEU A 16 -16.77 -24.67 -48.74
CA LEU A 16 -17.44 -23.66 -47.95
C LEU A 16 -16.86 -23.74 -46.52
N ALA A 17 -15.84 -22.91 -46.23
CA ALA A 17 -15.42 -22.65 -44.84
C ALA A 17 -16.55 -21.89 -44.13
N ALA A 18 -17.45 -22.63 -43.50
CA ALA A 18 -18.37 -22.06 -42.52
C ALA A 18 -17.53 -21.52 -41.38
N CYS A 19 -17.38 -20.19 -41.31
CA CYS A 19 -17.00 -19.51 -40.07
C CYS A 19 -18.09 -19.81 -39.03
N ALA A 20 -17.94 -20.91 -38.29
CA ALA A 20 -18.69 -21.10 -37.09
C ALA A 20 -18.24 -19.99 -36.11
N ALA A 21 -19.09 -18.97 -35.97
CA ALA A 21 -18.96 -18.02 -34.87
C ALA A 21 -18.89 -18.86 -33.58
N ALA A 22 -17.75 -18.82 -32.88
CA ALA A 22 -17.64 -19.43 -31.57
C ALA A 22 -18.83 -18.94 -30.74
N PRO A 23 -19.56 -19.84 -30.06
CA PRO A 23 -20.62 -19.39 -29.18
C PRO A 23 -19.98 -18.44 -28.17
N SER A 24 -20.47 -17.18 -28.15
CA SER A 24 -20.15 -16.24 -27.09
C SER A 24 -20.48 -16.96 -25.80
N GLN A 25 -19.45 -17.31 -25.04
CA GLN A 25 -19.68 -17.84 -23.69
C GLN A 25 -20.60 -16.86 -22.98
N PRO A 26 -21.68 -17.34 -22.37
CA PRO A 26 -22.49 -16.47 -21.55
C PRO A 26 -21.54 -15.79 -20.56
N VAL A 27 -21.53 -14.46 -20.55
CA VAL A 27 -20.90 -13.68 -19.50
C VAL A 27 -21.57 -14.19 -18.23
N THR A 28 -20.90 -15.07 -17.53
CA THR A 28 -21.35 -15.57 -16.23
C THR A 28 -21.45 -14.33 -15.34
N ASP A 29 -22.67 -14.00 -14.98
CA ASP A 29 -23.00 -12.96 -14.01
C ASP A 29 -21.98 -12.98 -12.88
N GLY A 30 -21.20 -11.89 -12.76
CA GLY A 30 -20.37 -11.57 -11.64
C GLY A 30 -19.31 -12.65 -11.32
N ALA A 31 -18.20 -12.68 -12.07
CA ALA A 31 -17.02 -13.36 -11.57
C ALA A 31 -16.77 -12.84 -10.14
N ALA A 32 -16.97 -13.71 -9.15
CA ALA A 32 -16.84 -13.32 -7.74
C ALA A 32 -15.49 -12.63 -7.54
N ILE A 33 -15.49 -11.45 -6.92
CA ILE A 33 -14.26 -10.74 -6.59
C ILE A 33 -13.34 -11.69 -5.82
N GLN A 34 -12.14 -11.91 -6.35
CA GLN A 34 -11.12 -12.79 -5.80
C GLN A 34 -9.85 -11.99 -5.52
N TRP A 35 -9.17 -12.37 -4.46
CA TRP A 35 -7.86 -11.83 -4.10
C TRP A 35 -6.97 -12.90 -3.49
N ASP A 36 -5.66 -12.69 -3.57
CA ASP A 36 -4.67 -13.52 -2.89
C ASP A 36 -4.80 -13.35 -1.38
N ARG A 37 -4.82 -14.48 -0.65
CA ARG A 37 -5.05 -14.57 0.80
C ARG A 37 -3.79 -14.38 1.64
N SER A 38 -2.68 -14.01 1.03
CA SER A 38 -1.45 -13.74 1.76
C SER A 38 -1.58 -12.46 2.62
N ALA A 39 -1.05 -12.51 3.83
CA ALA A 39 -0.95 -11.34 4.71
C ALA A 39 -0.05 -10.21 4.15
N ALA A 40 0.82 -10.54 3.19
CA ALA A 40 1.67 -9.56 2.51
C ALA A 40 1.00 -8.94 1.26
N THR A 41 -0.08 -9.57 0.75
CA THR A 41 -0.79 -9.04 -0.42
C THR A 41 -1.62 -7.83 -0.02
N VAL A 42 -1.44 -6.73 -0.73
CA VAL A 42 -2.29 -5.55 -0.60
C VAL A 42 -3.44 -5.67 -1.59
N VAL A 43 -4.66 -5.80 -1.07
CA VAL A 43 -5.89 -5.81 -1.89
C VAL A 43 -6.31 -4.38 -2.24
N PHE A 44 -6.25 -3.49 -1.26
CA PHE A 44 -6.50 -2.07 -1.45
C PHE A 44 -5.54 -1.25 -0.60
N ARG A 45 -5.08 -0.11 -1.12
CA ARG A 45 -4.29 0.85 -0.38
C ARG A 45 -4.59 2.27 -0.83
N ALA A 46 -4.77 3.14 0.15
CA ALA A 46 -4.73 4.57 -0.02
C ALA A 46 -3.41 5.10 0.52
N ASP A 47 -2.65 5.76 -0.33
CA ASP A 47 -1.33 6.35 -0.02
C ASP A 47 -1.37 7.86 -0.19
N VAL A 48 -0.46 8.54 0.52
CA VAL A 48 -0.05 9.91 0.23
C VAL A 48 1.45 9.89 -0.02
N THR A 49 1.88 10.36 -1.17
CA THR A 49 3.30 10.31 -1.60
C THR A 49 3.76 11.65 -2.16
N GLY A 50 5.07 11.84 -2.31
CA GLY A 50 5.62 13.08 -2.88
C GLY A 50 5.73 14.22 -1.86
N GLY A 51 5.75 15.46 -2.37
CA GLY A 51 6.07 16.62 -1.55
C GLY A 51 7.59 16.74 -1.27
N ALA A 52 7.93 17.58 -0.32
CA ALA A 52 9.30 17.81 0.13
C ALA A 52 9.69 16.94 1.34
N GLN A 53 9.03 15.80 1.51
CA GLN A 53 9.29 14.90 2.64
C GLN A 53 10.68 14.27 2.53
N ASP A 54 11.40 14.22 3.66
CA ASP A 54 12.65 13.48 3.75
C ASP A 54 12.40 11.98 3.52
N PRO A 55 13.12 11.33 2.58
CA PRO A 55 12.96 9.90 2.30
C PRO A 55 13.26 8.99 3.50
N PHE A 56 14.11 9.43 4.44
CA PHE A 56 14.37 8.64 5.64
C PHE A 56 13.19 8.71 6.61
N ALA A 57 12.65 9.90 6.86
CA ALA A 57 11.45 10.10 7.68
C ALA A 57 10.23 9.36 7.10
N ALA A 58 10.10 9.33 5.77
CA ALA A 58 9.02 8.62 5.06
C ALA A 58 8.95 7.11 5.33
N ARG A 59 10.01 6.49 5.86
CA ARG A 59 9.98 5.09 6.29
C ARG A 59 9.06 4.83 7.48
N ASN A 60 8.75 5.88 8.24
CA ASN A 60 7.80 5.83 9.36
C ASN A 60 6.33 5.90 8.91
N ASP A 61 6.08 6.18 7.63
CA ASP A 61 4.74 6.43 7.14
C ASP A 61 3.90 5.16 7.14
N ILE A 62 2.68 5.33 7.59
CA ILE A 62 1.65 4.30 7.53
C ILE A 62 0.58 4.80 6.57
N PRO A 63 0.26 4.01 5.53
CA PRO A 63 -0.79 4.40 4.61
C PRO A 63 -2.10 4.68 5.34
N PRO A 64 -2.83 5.75 4.99
CA PRO A 64 -4.10 6.12 5.63
C PRO A 64 -5.13 5.01 5.70
N CYS A 65 -5.12 4.07 4.74
CA CYS A 65 -5.90 2.84 4.78
C CYS A 65 -5.24 1.76 3.92
N THR A 66 -5.13 0.55 4.46
CA THR A 66 -4.69 -0.63 3.72
C THR A 66 -5.57 -1.83 4.05
N LEU A 67 -6.04 -2.52 3.03
CA LEU A 67 -6.73 -3.81 3.13
C LEU A 67 -5.80 -4.90 2.61
N TYR A 68 -5.53 -5.90 3.43
CA TYR A 68 -4.63 -7.01 3.12
C TYR A 68 -5.38 -8.27 2.69
N GLY A 69 -4.68 -9.16 2.00
CA GLY A 69 -5.22 -10.42 1.50
C GLY A 69 -5.73 -11.36 2.58
N ASP A 70 -5.18 -11.31 3.78
CA ASP A 70 -5.61 -12.08 4.94
C ASP A 70 -6.85 -11.48 5.64
N ASN A 71 -7.56 -10.59 4.97
CA ASN A 71 -8.74 -9.88 5.44
C ASN A 71 -8.48 -8.85 6.55
N ARG A 72 -7.24 -8.53 6.82
CA ARG A 72 -6.87 -7.47 7.75
C ARG A 72 -7.05 -6.11 7.09
N VAL A 73 -7.73 -5.19 7.76
CA VAL A 73 -7.77 -3.77 7.41
C VAL A 73 -6.98 -2.99 8.44
N VAL A 74 -6.15 -2.06 7.98
CA VAL A 74 -5.36 -1.16 8.83
C VAL A 74 -5.60 0.26 8.38
N TRP A 75 -5.82 1.17 9.33
CA TRP A 75 -5.96 2.59 9.00
C TRP A 75 -5.39 3.48 10.09
N THR A 76 -5.12 4.72 9.72
CA THR A 76 -4.68 5.75 10.65
C THR A 76 -5.86 6.62 11.08
N ASN A 77 -5.85 7.03 12.34
CA ASN A 77 -6.78 7.98 12.92
C ASN A 77 -5.99 9.10 13.58
N ASP A 78 -6.05 10.30 13.01
CA ASP A 78 -5.40 11.48 13.57
C ASP A 78 -6.33 12.09 14.63
N LEU A 79 -5.89 12.09 15.88
CA LEU A 79 -6.58 12.69 17.01
C LEU A 79 -6.18 14.16 17.25
N GLY A 80 -5.36 14.72 16.38
CA GLY A 80 -4.77 16.04 16.54
C GLY A 80 -3.60 16.07 17.52
N GLN A 81 -2.91 17.22 17.62
CA GLN A 81 -1.73 17.41 18.48
C GLN A 81 -0.67 16.32 18.30
N TYR A 82 -0.44 15.90 17.06
CA TYR A 82 0.53 14.86 16.68
C TYR A 82 0.24 13.46 17.24
N ASN A 83 -0.97 13.19 17.68
CA ASN A 83 -1.39 11.89 18.19
C ASN A 83 -2.07 11.08 17.09
N THR A 84 -1.31 10.20 16.45
CA THR A 84 -1.80 9.33 15.38
C THR A 84 -1.98 7.91 15.90
N GLN A 85 -3.23 7.48 16.01
CA GLN A 85 -3.55 6.09 16.28
C GLN A 85 -3.46 5.26 15.00
N VAL A 86 -2.96 4.04 15.13
CA VAL A 86 -3.03 3.03 14.10
C VAL A 86 -3.97 1.95 14.58
N LEU A 87 -4.99 1.68 13.80
CA LEU A 87 -6.06 0.75 14.14
C LEU A 87 -6.10 -0.38 13.12
N GLU A 88 -6.45 -1.58 13.58
CA GLU A 88 -6.68 -2.72 12.70
C GLU A 88 -7.94 -3.50 13.10
N ASP A 89 -8.51 -4.20 12.12
CA ASP A 89 -9.62 -5.14 12.32
C ASP A 89 -9.49 -6.30 11.32
N ARG A 90 -10.22 -7.37 11.58
CA ARG A 90 -10.39 -8.49 10.65
C ARG A 90 -11.78 -8.48 10.07
N LEU A 91 -11.85 -8.35 8.75
CA LEU A 91 -13.08 -8.29 7.99
C LEU A 91 -13.54 -9.67 7.54
N THR A 92 -14.82 -9.80 7.28
CA THR A 92 -15.37 -10.93 6.52
C THR A 92 -15.13 -10.74 5.02
N ASP A 93 -15.16 -11.82 4.26
CA ASP A 93 -15.09 -11.76 2.80
C ASP A 93 -16.20 -10.89 2.19
N ASP A 94 -17.39 -10.92 2.77
CA ASP A 94 -18.52 -10.11 2.27
C ASP A 94 -18.33 -8.62 2.52
N GLN A 95 -17.71 -8.23 3.65
CA GLN A 95 -17.34 -6.84 3.89
C GLN A 95 -16.32 -6.37 2.85
N ILE A 96 -15.32 -7.18 2.55
CA ILE A 96 -14.31 -6.86 1.52
C ILE A 96 -14.96 -6.73 0.14
N ARG A 97 -15.80 -7.70 -0.26
CA ARG A 97 -16.52 -7.63 -1.55
C ARG A 97 -17.41 -6.40 -1.63
N THR A 98 -18.10 -6.07 -0.56
CA THR A 98 -18.94 -4.88 -0.48
C THR A 98 -18.11 -3.61 -0.67
N TYR A 99 -16.95 -3.53 -0.01
CA TYR A 99 -16.06 -2.38 -0.16
C TYR A 99 -15.45 -2.28 -1.57
N VAL A 100 -15.00 -3.40 -2.13
CA VAL A 100 -14.46 -3.41 -3.50
C VAL A 100 -15.54 -3.04 -4.52
N ASN A 101 -16.78 -3.50 -4.34
CA ASN A 101 -17.92 -3.08 -5.17
C ASN A 101 -18.20 -1.58 -5.03
N TYR A 102 -18.14 -1.04 -3.82
CA TYR A 102 -18.26 0.40 -3.59
C TYR A 102 -17.18 1.17 -4.38
N LEU A 103 -15.91 0.77 -4.31
CA LEU A 103 -14.82 1.39 -5.07
C LEU A 103 -15.05 1.32 -6.58
N ALA A 104 -15.49 0.16 -7.08
CA ALA A 104 -15.66 -0.08 -8.51
C ALA A 104 -16.89 0.62 -9.09
N LEU A 105 -18.03 0.58 -8.40
CA LEU A 105 -19.33 1.00 -8.93
C LEU A 105 -19.73 2.40 -8.48
N ASN A 106 -19.54 2.75 -7.20
CA ASN A 106 -19.95 4.04 -6.67
C ASN A 106 -18.89 5.11 -6.94
N GLU A 107 -17.63 4.83 -6.63
CA GLU A 107 -16.53 5.75 -6.89
C GLU A 107 -15.96 5.60 -8.30
N GLN A 108 -16.38 4.59 -9.05
CA GLN A 108 -15.98 4.34 -10.45
C GLN A 108 -14.45 4.29 -10.62
N LEU A 109 -13.74 3.70 -9.65
CA LEU A 109 -12.28 3.77 -9.55
C LEU A 109 -11.57 3.34 -10.85
N TYR A 110 -12.12 2.36 -11.57
CA TYR A 110 -11.56 1.87 -12.83
C TYR A 110 -11.69 2.85 -14.01
N SER A 111 -12.50 3.91 -13.90
CA SER A 111 -12.59 4.95 -14.91
C SER A 111 -11.40 5.91 -14.89
N PHE A 112 -10.67 5.95 -13.78
CA PHE A 112 -9.51 6.81 -13.58
C PHE A 112 -8.22 6.03 -13.78
N LYS A 113 -7.20 6.67 -14.37
CA LYS A 113 -5.88 6.08 -14.54
C LYS A 113 -4.82 7.06 -14.06
N ALA A 114 -3.86 6.57 -13.31
CA ALA A 114 -2.73 7.38 -12.88
C ALA A 114 -2.02 8.01 -14.08
N ARG A 115 -1.59 9.25 -13.95
CA ARG A 115 -0.77 9.89 -14.97
C ARG A 115 0.62 9.27 -15.00
N ALA A 116 1.12 9.04 -16.22
CA ALA A 116 2.47 8.53 -16.41
C ALA A 116 3.54 9.54 -15.96
N GLU A 117 3.26 10.83 -16.12
CA GLU A 117 4.16 11.91 -15.77
C GLU A 117 3.44 12.92 -14.85
N LEU A 118 4.02 13.14 -13.69
CA LEU A 118 3.58 14.15 -12.74
C LEU A 118 4.45 15.40 -12.89
N PRO A 119 3.94 16.59 -12.49
CA PRO A 119 4.76 17.80 -12.42
C PRO A 119 6.04 17.53 -11.60
N SER A 120 7.19 17.94 -12.09
CA SER A 120 8.47 17.64 -11.47
C SER A 120 8.98 18.71 -10.51
N ASN A 121 8.42 19.94 -10.58
CA ASN A 121 8.90 21.04 -9.74
C ASN A 121 7.78 22.07 -9.46
N PRO A 122 7.39 22.28 -8.19
CA PRO A 122 7.76 21.45 -7.04
C PRO A 122 7.15 20.05 -7.12
N SER A 123 7.77 19.06 -6.47
CA SER A 123 7.20 17.72 -6.38
C SER A 123 5.85 17.79 -5.65
N PRO A 124 4.73 17.44 -6.30
CA PRO A 124 3.43 17.57 -5.66
C PRO A 124 3.22 16.49 -4.59
N VAL A 125 2.39 16.81 -3.61
CA VAL A 125 1.79 15.78 -2.77
C VAL A 125 0.73 15.06 -3.58
N VAL A 126 0.78 13.74 -3.62
CA VAL A 126 -0.06 12.88 -4.47
C VAL A 126 -0.84 11.91 -3.62
N GLU A 127 -2.14 12.09 -3.54
CA GLU A 127 -3.05 11.06 -3.06
C GLU A 127 -3.16 9.97 -4.12
N ARG A 128 -2.96 8.72 -3.73
CA ARG A 128 -2.95 7.57 -4.63
C ARG A 128 -3.81 6.45 -4.08
N LEU A 129 -4.51 5.78 -4.96
CA LEU A 129 -5.31 4.59 -4.66
C LEU A 129 -4.84 3.42 -5.51
N THR A 130 -4.65 2.29 -4.86
CA THR A 130 -4.27 1.03 -5.51
C THR A 130 -5.31 -0.02 -5.17
N LEU A 131 -5.80 -0.76 -6.16
CA LEU A 131 -6.74 -1.87 -6.00
C LEU A 131 -6.22 -3.08 -6.77
N PHE A 132 -5.99 -4.20 -6.08
CA PHE A 132 -5.51 -5.45 -6.65
C PHE A 132 -6.51 -6.57 -6.38
N VAL A 133 -7.34 -6.88 -7.37
CA VAL A 133 -8.34 -7.97 -7.34
C VAL A 133 -8.37 -8.68 -8.68
N ASN A 134 -8.78 -9.93 -8.69
CA ASN A 134 -8.88 -10.77 -9.89
C ASN A 134 -7.56 -10.83 -10.70
N GLY A 135 -6.41 -10.72 -10.01
CA GLY A 135 -5.09 -10.71 -10.62
C GLY A 135 -4.74 -9.41 -11.37
N VAL A 136 -5.58 -8.37 -11.29
CA VAL A 136 -5.39 -7.09 -11.96
C VAL A 136 -5.06 -6.01 -10.94
N ASN A 137 -3.93 -5.33 -11.16
CA ASN A 137 -3.54 -4.15 -10.38
C ASN A 137 -4.03 -2.88 -11.07
N HIS A 138 -4.84 -2.11 -10.39
CA HIS A 138 -5.32 -0.81 -10.84
C HIS A 138 -4.79 0.28 -9.91
N VAL A 139 -4.15 1.29 -10.51
CA VAL A 139 -3.61 2.44 -9.79
C VAL A 139 -4.20 3.70 -10.37
N THR A 140 -4.61 4.61 -9.49
CA THR A 140 -5.09 5.94 -9.85
C THR A 140 -4.62 6.96 -8.80
N ASP A 141 -4.63 8.24 -9.12
CA ASP A 141 -4.14 9.31 -8.25
C ASP A 141 -4.96 10.60 -8.41
N ALA A 142 -4.71 11.58 -7.55
CA ALA A 142 -5.40 12.87 -7.55
C ALA A 142 -5.28 13.65 -8.88
N PHE A 143 -4.33 13.29 -9.75
CA PHE A 143 -4.17 13.90 -11.08
C PHE A 143 -4.93 13.14 -12.18
N SER A 144 -5.61 12.06 -11.83
CA SER A 144 -6.40 11.24 -12.77
C SER A 144 -7.76 11.82 -13.11
N GLY A 145 -8.10 12.97 -12.57
CA GLY A 145 -9.38 13.65 -12.79
C GLY A 145 -10.46 13.33 -11.76
N TRP A 146 -10.07 12.91 -10.54
CA TRP A 146 -10.99 12.78 -9.42
C TRP A 146 -11.70 14.09 -9.10
N ASP A 147 -12.89 14.02 -8.52
CA ASP A 147 -13.40 15.15 -7.77
C ASP A 147 -12.61 15.29 -6.45
N THR A 148 -12.60 16.48 -5.88
CA THR A 148 -11.78 16.82 -4.70
C THR A 148 -12.14 16.03 -3.44
N GLN A 149 -13.21 15.26 -3.43
CA GLN A 149 -13.72 14.52 -2.27
C GLN A 149 -13.57 13.00 -2.40
N VAL A 150 -13.20 12.48 -3.57
CA VAL A 150 -13.10 11.02 -3.81
C VAL A 150 -12.21 10.36 -2.78
N TYR A 151 -11.02 10.88 -2.58
CA TYR A 151 -10.05 10.30 -1.66
C TYR A 151 -10.59 10.25 -0.22
N LEU A 152 -11.13 11.37 0.25
CA LEU A 152 -11.69 11.46 1.61
C LEU A 152 -12.90 10.55 1.82
N ARG A 153 -13.81 10.44 0.81
CA ARG A 153 -14.95 9.51 0.88
C ARG A 153 -14.49 8.06 0.97
N ILE A 154 -13.48 7.70 0.20
CA ILE A 154 -12.91 6.34 0.21
C ILE A 154 -12.27 6.03 1.55
N LEU A 155 -11.50 6.95 2.14
CA LEU A 155 -10.91 6.80 3.47
C LEU A 155 -11.99 6.66 4.56
N ASP A 156 -13.02 7.49 4.52
CA ASP A 156 -14.13 7.43 5.47
C ASP A 156 -14.85 6.07 5.40
N ASN A 157 -15.11 5.58 4.20
CA ASN A 157 -15.69 4.25 4.01
C ASN A 157 -14.74 3.12 4.46
N CYS A 158 -13.43 3.25 4.22
CA CYS A 158 -12.45 2.28 4.71
C CYS A 158 -12.50 2.13 6.24
N ARG A 159 -12.61 3.24 6.95
CA ARG A 159 -12.74 3.24 8.42
C ARG A 159 -14.05 2.63 8.89
N LYS A 160 -15.14 2.89 8.17
CA LYS A 160 -16.51 2.47 8.54
C LYS A 160 -16.79 0.98 8.33
N ILE A 161 -16.03 0.28 7.48
CA ILE A 161 -16.21 -1.17 7.29
C ILE A 161 -15.78 -1.99 8.50
N SER A 162 -14.92 -1.44 9.34
CA SER A 162 -14.47 -2.07 10.59
C SER A 162 -15.55 -2.01 11.65
N MET A 163 -15.74 -3.13 12.34
CA MET A 163 -16.76 -3.26 13.41
C MET A 163 -16.13 -3.38 14.80
N ARG A 164 -14.88 -3.84 14.89
CA ARG A 164 -14.19 -4.12 16.15
C ARG A 164 -12.71 -3.74 16.08
N PRO A 165 -12.41 -2.46 15.86
CA PRO A 165 -11.05 -2.02 15.73
C PRO A 165 -10.25 -2.22 17.04
N VAL A 166 -9.01 -2.63 16.90
CA VAL A 166 -8.03 -2.70 17.98
C VAL A 166 -6.84 -1.81 17.65
N LEU A 167 -6.21 -1.28 18.70
CA LEU A 167 -5.02 -0.46 18.55
C LEU A 167 -3.82 -1.36 18.16
N VAL A 168 -3.11 -0.97 17.13
CA VAL A 168 -1.89 -1.66 16.72
C VAL A 168 -0.75 -1.29 17.65
N VAL A 169 -0.14 -2.32 18.26
CA VAL A 169 1.11 -2.22 19.01
C VAL A 169 2.07 -3.25 18.43
N PRO A 170 3.05 -2.84 17.62
CA PRO A 170 3.95 -3.79 16.97
C PRO A 170 4.83 -4.49 17.99
N ALA A 171 4.95 -5.82 17.88
CA ALA A 171 5.83 -6.62 18.70
C ALA A 171 7.27 -6.66 18.17
N ALA A 172 7.45 -6.35 16.88
CA ALA A 172 8.73 -6.39 16.19
C ALA A 172 8.77 -5.40 15.03
N ALA A 173 9.95 -4.87 14.73
CA ALA A 173 10.17 -3.92 13.63
C ALA A 173 11.64 -3.86 13.25
N TYR A 174 11.92 -3.29 12.08
CA TYR A 174 13.27 -2.83 11.75
C TYR A 174 13.46 -1.40 12.24
N LEU A 175 14.60 -1.18 12.88
CA LEU A 175 15.05 0.15 13.29
C LEU A 175 16.26 0.56 12.46
N SER A 176 16.27 1.79 12.00
CA SER A 176 17.44 2.47 11.45
C SER A 176 17.58 3.86 12.03
N ALA A 177 18.79 4.40 12.00
CA ALA A 177 19.09 5.75 12.45
C ALA A 177 19.94 6.48 11.42
N GLN A 178 19.82 7.80 11.39
CA GLN A 178 20.62 8.69 10.57
C GLN A 178 20.99 9.93 11.40
N VAL A 179 22.24 10.38 11.31
CA VAL A 179 22.66 11.64 11.95
C VAL A 179 21.94 12.79 11.27
N GLU A 180 21.43 13.72 12.05
CA GLU A 180 20.81 14.94 11.56
C GLU A 180 21.27 16.17 12.36
N ASP A 181 21.04 17.34 11.80
CA ASP A 181 21.31 18.61 12.49
C ASP A 181 20.30 18.81 13.61
N TYR A 182 20.79 19.29 14.76
CA TYR A 182 19.91 19.58 15.89
C TYR A 182 18.96 20.74 15.58
N ASP A 183 17.66 20.48 15.70
CA ASP A 183 16.61 21.50 15.63
C ASP A 183 16.15 21.88 17.05
N PRO A 184 16.42 23.11 17.52
CA PRO A 184 15.99 23.56 18.85
C PRO A 184 14.46 23.69 18.99
N MET A 185 13.70 23.67 17.89
CA MET A 185 12.23 23.72 17.89
C MET A 185 11.60 22.34 17.90
N ALA A 186 12.35 21.29 17.61
CA ALA A 186 11.87 19.92 17.60
C ALA A 186 11.85 19.32 19.01
N ILE A 187 10.97 18.33 19.22
CA ILE A 187 10.99 17.53 20.45
C ILE A 187 12.21 16.62 20.39
N SER A 188 13.08 16.71 21.40
CA SER A 188 14.26 15.85 21.52
C SER A 188 14.05 14.79 22.61
N ILE A 189 14.25 13.53 22.25
CA ILE A 189 14.14 12.38 23.12
C ILE A 189 15.54 11.88 23.43
N TYR A 190 15.91 11.88 24.74
CA TYR A 190 17.18 11.31 25.17
C TYR A 190 17.15 9.79 24.97
N TRP A 191 18.18 9.28 24.30
CA TRP A 191 18.36 7.86 24.06
C TRP A 191 19.51 7.30 24.90
N ASP A 192 19.16 6.44 25.84
CA ASP A 192 20.14 5.69 26.64
C ASP A 192 20.45 4.36 25.96
N SER A 193 21.60 4.28 25.30
CA SER A 193 22.03 3.08 24.60
C SER A 193 22.28 1.88 25.51
N ALA A 194 22.71 2.12 26.74
CA ALA A 194 22.94 1.05 27.71
C ALA A 194 21.62 0.46 28.20
N ALA A 195 20.64 1.30 28.52
CA ALA A 195 19.30 0.85 28.94
C ALA A 195 18.54 0.14 27.83
N ASN A 196 18.68 0.60 26.56
CA ASN A 196 18.00 0.02 25.41
C ASN A 196 18.75 -1.14 24.74
N GLY A 197 20.02 -1.39 25.15
CA GLY A 197 20.89 -2.42 24.54
C GLY A 197 21.19 -2.15 23.05
N LEU A 198 21.13 -0.90 22.64
CA LEU A 198 21.25 -0.48 21.24
C LEU A 198 21.77 0.95 21.13
N SER A 199 22.84 1.16 20.37
CA SER A 199 23.36 2.49 20.03
C SER A 199 22.79 3.00 18.70
N LEU A 200 22.25 4.22 18.71
CA LEU A 200 21.85 4.93 17.48
C LEU A 200 23.06 5.36 16.67
N ALA A 201 24.19 5.67 17.34
CA ALA A 201 25.44 5.98 16.67
C ALA A 201 25.94 4.80 15.82
N GLU A 202 25.93 3.58 16.38
CA GLU A 202 26.33 2.38 15.64
C GLU A 202 25.38 2.12 14.45
N LEU A 203 24.08 2.27 14.65
CA LEU A 203 23.10 2.12 13.57
C LEU A 203 23.32 3.14 12.44
N ALA A 204 23.55 4.39 12.80
CA ALA A 204 23.78 5.46 11.82
C ALA A 204 25.07 5.24 11.00
N VAL A 205 26.13 4.74 11.67
CA VAL A 205 27.41 4.41 11.01
C VAL A 205 27.26 3.21 10.09
N SER A 206 26.52 2.16 10.51
CA SER A 206 26.31 0.97 9.68
C SER A 206 25.40 1.24 8.49
N GLY A 207 24.45 2.15 8.62
CA GLY A 207 23.40 2.40 7.63
C GLY A 207 22.40 1.24 7.47
N GLU A 208 22.48 0.23 8.33
CA GLU A 208 21.68 -0.99 8.25
C GLU A 208 20.37 -0.86 9.02
N ARG A 209 19.41 -1.71 8.64
CA ARG A 209 18.17 -1.94 9.41
C ARG A 209 18.40 -3.05 10.41
N LYS A 210 18.22 -2.78 11.68
CA LYS A 210 18.33 -3.78 12.76
C LYS A 210 16.96 -4.29 13.16
N TRP A 211 16.75 -5.60 13.11
CA TRP A 211 15.53 -6.22 13.59
C TRP A 211 15.47 -6.19 15.11
N LEU A 212 14.40 -5.63 15.65
CA LEU A 212 14.15 -5.51 17.08
C LEU A 212 12.82 -6.16 17.45
N THR A 213 12.71 -6.58 18.71
CA THR A 213 11.48 -7.14 19.29
C THR A 213 11.23 -6.59 20.68
N GLY A 214 9.99 -6.71 21.16
CA GLY A 214 9.62 -6.41 22.54
C GLY A 214 9.52 -4.92 22.89
N GLN A 215 9.84 -4.56 24.13
CA GLN A 215 9.51 -3.26 24.71
C GLN A 215 10.16 -2.07 24.01
N THR A 216 11.38 -2.22 23.50
CA THR A 216 12.06 -1.15 22.77
C THR A 216 11.29 -0.74 21.52
N VAL A 217 10.74 -1.71 20.77
CA VAL A 217 9.88 -1.43 19.61
C VAL A 217 8.63 -0.65 20.03
N THR A 218 7.95 -1.10 21.08
CA THR A 218 6.77 -0.41 21.61
C THR A 218 7.07 1.01 22.07
N ALA A 219 8.21 1.23 22.74
CA ALA A 219 8.61 2.55 23.22
C ALA A 219 8.86 3.52 22.05
N ILE A 220 9.64 3.11 21.04
CA ILE A 220 9.91 3.92 19.85
C ILE A 220 8.62 4.18 19.07
N TRP A 221 7.78 3.15 18.89
CA TRP A 221 6.49 3.28 18.24
C TRP A 221 5.63 4.36 18.89
N ASN A 222 5.51 4.34 20.21
CA ASN A 222 4.71 5.31 20.95
C ASN A 222 5.26 6.73 20.81
N VAL A 223 6.58 6.89 20.82
CA VAL A 223 7.22 8.19 20.59
C VAL A 223 6.88 8.69 19.17
N LEU A 224 7.11 7.88 18.15
CA LEU A 224 6.89 8.29 16.75
C LEU A 224 5.40 8.57 16.44
N ARG A 225 4.47 7.86 17.10
CA ARG A 225 3.02 8.08 16.91
C ARG A 225 2.45 9.21 17.77
N GLY A 226 3.13 9.56 18.85
CA GLY A 226 2.73 10.62 19.79
C GLY A 226 3.51 11.92 19.67
N SER A 227 4.35 12.07 18.65
CA SER A 227 5.22 13.24 18.45
C SER A 227 5.06 13.83 17.06
N PRO A 228 5.46 15.10 16.86
CA PRO A 228 5.56 15.69 15.51
C PRO A 228 6.50 14.86 14.62
N PRO A 229 6.33 14.92 13.29
CA PRO A 229 7.26 14.27 12.34
C PRO A 229 8.72 14.69 12.50
N SER A 230 8.97 15.87 13.08
CA SER A 230 10.30 16.41 13.38
C SER A 230 10.89 15.92 14.69
N VAL A 231 10.31 14.91 15.37
CA VAL A 231 10.88 14.36 16.60
C VAL A 231 12.28 13.83 16.32
N GLN A 232 13.22 14.22 17.19
CA GLN A 232 14.63 13.82 17.09
C GLN A 232 15.05 13.05 18.34
N PHE A 233 16.07 12.20 18.19
CA PHE A 233 16.64 11.43 19.29
C PHE A 233 18.07 11.90 19.55
N THR A 234 18.47 11.97 20.81
CA THR A 234 19.81 12.44 21.19
C THR A 234 20.54 11.37 21.97
N GLU A 235 21.69 10.93 21.46
CA GLU A 235 22.64 10.02 22.13
C GLU A 235 24.01 10.68 22.15
N ASN A 236 24.62 10.83 23.34
CA ASN A 236 25.96 11.42 23.52
C ASN A 236 26.12 12.78 22.81
N GLU A 237 25.14 13.68 22.95
CA GLU A 237 25.12 15.03 22.37
C GLU A 237 25.00 15.07 20.84
N ILE A 238 24.85 13.91 20.18
CA ILE A 238 24.60 13.83 18.75
C ILE A 238 23.12 13.55 18.51
N THR A 239 22.58 14.19 17.49
CA THR A 239 21.16 14.09 17.12
C THR A 239 20.95 13.13 15.97
N TYR A 240 19.88 12.36 16.06
CA TYR A 240 19.51 11.32 15.10
C TYR A 240 18.04 11.40 14.73
N ALA A 241 17.75 11.30 13.45
CA ALA A 241 16.46 10.82 12.96
C ALA A 241 16.39 9.31 13.14
N VAL A 242 15.19 8.79 13.43
CA VAL A 242 14.94 7.38 13.63
C VAL A 242 13.80 6.92 12.74
N ALA A 243 13.99 5.79 12.07
CA ALA A 243 12.94 5.14 11.28
C ALA A 243 12.63 3.75 11.86
N LEU A 244 11.33 3.52 12.14
CA LEU A 244 10.81 2.25 12.63
C LEU A 244 9.87 1.65 11.57
N GLU A 245 10.38 0.68 10.84
CA GLU A 245 9.67 0.02 9.72
C GLU A 245 9.05 -1.29 10.21
N VAL A 246 7.73 -1.31 10.25
CA VAL A 246 6.95 -2.49 10.69
C VAL A 246 6.48 -3.27 9.48
N PRO A 247 6.88 -4.55 9.32
CA PRO A 247 6.46 -5.39 8.20
C PRO A 247 4.94 -5.45 8.03
N ASN A 248 4.47 -5.33 6.80
CA ASN A 248 3.05 -5.31 6.44
C ASN A 248 2.24 -4.22 7.18
N LEU A 249 2.87 -3.11 7.53
CA LEU A 249 2.22 -1.98 8.18
C LEU A 249 2.73 -0.65 7.63
N THR A 250 4.04 -0.37 7.74
CA THR A 250 4.63 0.84 7.15
C THR A 250 4.74 0.70 5.62
N ALA A 251 4.65 1.83 4.92
CA ALA A 251 4.53 1.87 3.46
C ALA A 251 5.67 1.15 2.72
N GLN A 252 6.89 1.20 3.26
CA GLN A 252 8.13 0.74 2.61
C GLN A 252 8.85 -0.37 3.39
N SER A 253 8.21 -0.99 4.36
CA SER A 253 8.85 -1.99 5.19
C SER A 253 9.32 -3.21 4.38
N PRO A 254 10.53 -3.72 4.64
CA PRO A 254 10.93 -5.04 4.18
C PRO A 254 10.11 -6.13 4.85
N ALA A 255 10.11 -7.33 4.28
CA ALA A 255 9.53 -8.49 4.95
C ALA A 255 10.24 -8.79 6.28
N ALA A 256 9.53 -9.40 7.24
CA ALA A 256 10.15 -9.88 8.46
C ALA A 256 11.26 -10.90 8.12
N PRO A 257 12.32 -11.00 8.96
CA PRO A 257 13.34 -12.01 8.78
C PRO A 257 12.73 -13.41 8.81
N ALA A 258 13.28 -14.33 8.03
CA ALA A 258 12.91 -15.74 8.13
C ALA A 258 13.26 -16.24 9.55
N SER A 259 12.31 -16.87 10.21
CA SER A 259 12.46 -17.48 11.54
C SER A 259 13.25 -18.77 11.50
#